data_7ed072f959664edc39b276b26a78e28b
#
_entry.id   7ed072f959664edc39b276b26a78e28b
#
_cell.length_a   1.000
_cell.length_b   1.000
_cell.length_c   1.000
_cell.angle_alpha   90.00
_cell.angle_beta   90.00
_cell.angle_gamma   90.00
#
_symmetry.space_group_name_H-M   'P 1'
#
loop_
_entity.id
_entity.type
_entity.pdbx_description
1 polymer ?
#
loop_
_entity_poly.entity_id
_entity_poly.type
_entity_poly.pdbx_seq_one_letter_code
_entity_poly.pdbx_strand_id
1 'polypeptide(L)'
;MIENRISDRAKILLIDEDTSISYLIRRAMEKENYKIYIAGSGKQGMEMSTGVCPDLILMDNKFSDMEGITLIQWFREWTDCPIIILSERSSYLDKVEALYAGADDYMVKPFHEKELAARIFSALRRRISVGAHTYYEAGNLKVDFTKRQVLLGGTEVHFSPVEYRIIESLA
;
A
#
# COMPACT_ATOMS: atom_id res chain seq x y z
N MET A 1 18.90 12.35 4.63
CA MET A 1 19.37 11.00 4.23
C MET A 1 18.33 9.90 4.40
N ILE A 2 17.40 9.96 5.35
CA ILE A 2 16.29 9.00 5.51
C ILE A 2 15.20 9.20 4.45
N GLU A 3 14.92 10.46 4.09
CA GLU A 3 13.92 10.80 3.06
C GLU A 3 14.21 10.17 1.69
N ASN A 4 15.48 10.13 1.28
CA ASN A 4 15.87 9.55 -0.03
C ASN A 4 15.71 8.02 -0.09
N ARG A 5 15.66 7.30 1.05
CA ARG A 5 15.47 5.85 1.07
C ARG A 5 14.00 5.42 1.03
N ILE A 6 13.09 6.26 1.52
CA ILE A 6 11.66 5.94 1.60
C ILE A 6 10.98 6.12 0.24
N SER A 7 11.40 7.13 -0.52
CA SER A 7 10.81 7.44 -1.83
C SER A 7 11.43 6.68 -2.99
N ASP A 8 12.58 6.00 -2.80
CA ASP A 8 13.27 5.36 -3.91
C ASP A 8 12.45 4.16 -4.41
N ARG A 9 11.44 4.49 -5.24
CA ARG A 9 10.55 3.60 -5.96
C ARG A 9 9.54 2.82 -5.13
N ALA A 10 9.11 3.33 -3.96
CA ALA A 10 8.00 2.72 -3.26
C ALA A 10 6.77 2.59 -4.18
N LYS A 11 6.18 1.40 -4.17
CA LYS A 11 5.04 1.03 -5.01
C LYS A 11 3.74 1.40 -4.32
N ILE A 12 2.96 2.25 -4.94
CA ILE A 12 1.65 2.64 -4.43
C ILE A 12 0.58 2.06 -5.35
N LEU A 13 -0.35 1.30 -4.80
CA LEU A 13 -1.55 0.85 -5.50
C LEU A 13 -2.67 1.85 -5.22
N LEU A 14 -3.13 2.53 -6.26
CA LEU A 14 -4.27 3.43 -6.22
C LEU A 14 -5.49 2.72 -6.79
N ILE A 15 -6.55 2.63 -5.99
CA ILE A 15 -7.82 1.99 -6.36
C ILE A 15 -8.91 3.06 -6.34
N ASP A 16 -9.33 3.52 -7.51
CA ASP A 16 -10.34 4.57 -7.66
C ASP A 16 -10.99 4.46 -9.05
N GLU A 17 -12.33 4.52 -9.10
CA GLU A 17 -13.09 4.46 -10.35
C GLU A 17 -13.00 5.77 -11.15
N ASP A 18 -12.70 6.89 -10.48
CA ASP A 18 -12.52 8.18 -11.15
C ASP A 18 -11.13 8.27 -11.80
N THR A 19 -11.13 8.09 -13.12
CA THR A 19 -9.91 8.15 -13.93
C THR A 19 -9.24 9.52 -13.90
N SER A 20 -10.00 10.60 -13.72
CA SER A 20 -9.49 11.97 -13.67
C SER A 20 -8.70 12.21 -12.38
N ILE A 21 -9.27 11.80 -11.26
CA ILE A 21 -8.62 11.87 -9.94
C ILE A 21 -7.38 10.97 -9.93
N SER A 22 -7.52 9.74 -10.41
CA SER A 22 -6.42 8.78 -10.51
C SER A 22 -5.24 9.32 -11.33
N TYR A 23 -5.51 10.00 -12.45
CA TYR A 23 -4.48 10.63 -13.27
C TYR A 23 -3.76 11.77 -12.53
N LEU A 24 -4.51 12.63 -11.83
CA LEU A 24 -3.94 13.73 -11.06
C LEU A 24 -3.05 13.24 -9.91
N ILE A 25 -3.53 12.24 -9.14
CA ILE A 25 -2.77 11.63 -8.05
C ILE A 25 -1.49 10.99 -8.60
N ARG A 26 -1.61 10.19 -9.67
CA ARG A 26 -0.47 9.56 -10.32
C ARG A 26 0.59 10.59 -10.68
N ARG A 27 0.21 11.64 -11.41
CA ARG A 27 1.13 12.68 -11.85
C ARG A 27 1.81 13.41 -10.68
N ALA A 28 1.08 13.67 -9.60
CA ALA A 28 1.61 14.31 -8.42
C ALA A 28 2.62 13.40 -7.68
N MET A 29 2.27 12.13 -7.50
CA MET A 29 3.10 11.19 -6.73
C MET A 29 4.32 10.68 -7.53
N GLU A 30 4.25 10.62 -8.86
CA GLU A 30 5.40 10.32 -9.70
C GLU A 30 6.50 11.41 -9.61
N LYS A 31 6.11 12.68 -9.36
CA LYS A 31 7.06 13.77 -9.08
C LYS A 31 7.80 13.59 -7.75
N GLU A 32 7.16 12.92 -6.79
CA GLU A 32 7.73 12.56 -5.49
C GLU A 32 8.49 11.21 -5.54
N ASN A 33 8.76 10.70 -6.75
CA ASN A 33 9.52 9.47 -7.01
C ASN A 33 8.83 8.18 -6.57
N TYR A 34 7.50 8.16 -6.45
CA TYR A 34 6.71 6.94 -6.21
C TYR A 34 6.35 6.25 -7.53
N LYS A 35 6.23 4.91 -7.48
CA LYS A 35 5.71 4.12 -8.60
C LYS A 35 4.23 3.84 -8.38
N ILE A 36 3.37 4.39 -9.25
CA ILE A 36 1.92 4.30 -9.08
C ILE A 36 1.34 3.24 -10.02
N TYR A 37 0.56 2.33 -9.44
CA TYR A 37 -0.27 1.35 -10.13
C TYR A 37 -1.72 1.72 -9.91
N ILE A 38 -2.55 1.70 -10.95
CA ILE A 38 -3.95 2.14 -10.88
C ILE A 38 -4.86 0.95 -11.16
N ALA A 39 -5.84 0.75 -10.28
CA ALA A 39 -6.96 -0.16 -10.45
C ALA A 39 -8.26 0.65 -10.48
N GLY A 40 -9.13 0.40 -11.45
CA GLY A 40 -10.39 1.10 -11.64
C GLY A 40 -11.59 0.43 -10.96
N SER A 41 -11.38 -0.58 -10.11
CA SER A 41 -12.43 -1.21 -9.32
C SER A 41 -11.83 -1.96 -8.12
N GLY A 42 -12.67 -2.32 -7.16
CA GLY A 42 -12.23 -3.09 -5.99
C GLY A 42 -11.65 -4.46 -6.38
N LYS A 43 -12.31 -5.20 -7.27
CA LYS A 43 -11.82 -6.50 -7.76
C LYS A 43 -10.49 -6.39 -8.47
N GLN A 44 -10.34 -5.38 -9.34
CA GLN A 44 -9.06 -5.14 -10.02
C GLN A 44 -7.97 -4.78 -9.01
N GLY A 45 -8.29 -4.03 -7.96
CA GLY A 45 -7.38 -3.73 -6.85
C GLY A 45 -6.90 -4.99 -6.14
N MET A 46 -7.81 -5.91 -5.83
CA MET A 46 -7.48 -7.21 -5.24
C MET A 46 -6.52 -8.01 -6.15
N GLU A 47 -6.85 -8.16 -7.43
CA GLU A 47 -6.03 -8.89 -8.41
C GLU A 47 -4.64 -8.27 -8.58
N MET A 48 -4.57 -6.96 -8.77
CA MET A 48 -3.30 -6.26 -8.97
C MET A 48 -2.40 -6.30 -7.73
N SER A 49 -2.98 -6.24 -6.53
CA SER A 49 -2.22 -6.24 -5.28
C SER A 49 -1.34 -7.47 -5.11
N THR A 50 -1.80 -8.62 -5.58
CA THR A 50 -1.06 -9.89 -5.50
C THR A 50 0.18 -9.91 -6.39
N GLY A 51 0.13 -9.26 -7.56
CA GLY A 51 1.25 -9.19 -8.48
C GLY A 51 2.20 -8.01 -8.22
N VAL A 52 1.65 -6.89 -7.74
CA VAL A 52 2.42 -5.66 -7.50
C VAL A 52 3.17 -5.71 -6.17
N CYS A 53 2.58 -6.33 -5.13
CA CYS A 53 3.06 -6.28 -3.75
C CYS A 53 3.30 -4.81 -3.32
N PRO A 54 2.26 -3.99 -3.15
CA PRO A 54 2.41 -2.57 -2.89
C PRO A 54 3.00 -2.29 -1.51
N ASP A 55 3.72 -1.19 -1.40
CA ASP A 55 4.22 -0.66 -0.13
C ASP A 55 3.19 0.19 0.60
N LEU A 56 2.22 0.73 -0.15
CA LEU A 56 1.08 1.50 0.36
C LEU A 56 -0.10 1.38 -0.61
N ILE A 57 -1.30 1.35 -0.05
CA ILE A 57 -2.56 1.36 -0.79
C ILE A 57 -3.27 2.69 -0.57
N LEU A 58 -3.62 3.37 -1.66
CA LEU A 58 -4.58 4.47 -1.68
C LEU A 58 -5.87 3.94 -2.27
N MET A 59 -7.01 4.16 -1.64
CA MET A 59 -8.27 3.66 -2.19
C MET A 59 -9.45 4.57 -1.86
N ASP A 60 -10.44 4.58 -2.74
CA ASP A 60 -11.73 5.18 -2.41
C ASP A 60 -12.48 4.33 -1.37
N ASN A 61 -13.45 4.93 -0.70
CA ASN A 61 -14.28 4.25 0.29
C ASN A 61 -15.47 3.49 -0.35
N LYS A 62 -15.73 3.68 -1.64
CA LYS A 62 -16.86 3.06 -2.34
C LYS A 62 -16.52 2.76 -3.78
N PHE A 63 -16.90 1.56 -4.21
CA PHE A 63 -16.78 1.11 -5.59
C PHE A 63 -18.14 0.62 -6.08
N SER A 64 -18.32 0.54 -7.40
CA SER A 64 -19.54 -0.01 -8.01
C SER A 64 -19.67 -1.52 -7.79
N ASP A 65 -18.55 -2.21 -7.61
CA ASP A 65 -18.48 -3.68 -7.46
C ASP A 65 -18.38 -4.15 -6.00
N MET A 66 -18.02 -3.27 -5.04
CA MET A 66 -17.98 -3.59 -3.61
C MET A 66 -17.89 -2.35 -2.71
N GLU A 67 -18.16 -2.53 -1.42
CA GLU A 67 -17.92 -1.49 -0.42
C GLU A 67 -16.43 -1.44 -0.02
N GLY A 68 -15.91 -0.23 0.22
CA GLY A 68 -14.51 -0.03 0.59
C GLY A 68 -14.13 -0.75 1.89
N ILE A 69 -15.04 -0.82 2.87
CA ILE A 69 -14.82 -1.54 4.13
C ILE A 69 -14.53 -3.02 3.87
N THR A 70 -15.28 -3.66 2.98
CA THR A 70 -15.05 -5.06 2.60
C THR A 70 -13.66 -5.24 2.00
N LEU A 71 -13.22 -4.31 1.16
CA LEU A 71 -11.91 -4.35 0.54
C LEU A 71 -10.78 -4.13 1.57
N ILE A 72 -10.95 -3.22 2.54
CA ILE A 72 -10.00 -3.03 3.65
C ILE A 72 -9.86 -4.33 4.46
N GLN A 73 -10.97 -4.94 4.86
CA GLN A 73 -10.96 -6.19 5.64
C GLN A 73 -10.27 -7.31 4.86
N TRP A 74 -10.55 -7.45 3.57
CA TRP A 74 -9.88 -8.40 2.71
C TRP A 74 -8.37 -8.18 2.66
N PHE A 75 -7.90 -6.93 2.53
CA PHE A 75 -6.46 -6.62 2.58
C PHE A 75 -5.87 -7.02 3.93
N ARG A 76 -6.55 -6.77 5.03
CA ARG A 76 -6.06 -7.07 6.39
C ARG A 76 -5.96 -8.56 6.69
N GLU A 77 -6.62 -9.44 5.93
CA GLU A 77 -6.43 -10.88 6.05
C GLU A 77 -5.01 -11.33 5.69
N TRP A 78 -4.29 -10.59 4.87
CA TRP A 78 -2.98 -11.01 4.37
C TRP A 78 -1.89 -9.92 4.30
N THR A 79 -2.17 -8.67 4.62
CA THR A 79 -1.13 -7.62 4.59
C THR A 79 -1.32 -6.55 5.66
N ASP A 80 -0.19 -6.11 6.24
CA ASP A 80 -0.09 -4.92 7.09
C ASP A 80 0.34 -3.67 6.30
N CYS A 81 0.24 -3.73 4.98
CA CYS A 81 0.51 -2.61 4.09
C CYS A 81 -0.36 -1.40 4.50
N PRO A 82 0.21 -0.20 4.67
CA PRO A 82 -0.57 0.98 5.00
C PRO A 82 -1.68 1.24 3.99
N ILE A 83 -2.90 1.50 4.49
CA ILE A 83 -4.08 1.83 3.68
C ILE A 83 -4.53 3.24 4.04
N ILE A 84 -4.55 4.14 3.06
CA ILE A 84 -5.09 5.49 3.18
C ILE A 84 -6.35 5.58 2.34
N ILE A 85 -7.46 5.94 2.97
CA ILE A 85 -8.73 6.16 2.29
C ILE A 85 -8.79 7.57 1.73
N LEU A 86 -9.22 7.69 0.47
CA LEU A 86 -9.50 8.95 -0.20
C LEU A 86 -11.00 8.97 -0.54
N SER A 87 -11.80 9.81 0.11
CA SER A 87 -13.26 9.75 -0.05
C SER A 87 -13.90 11.13 -0.13
N GLU A 88 -14.97 11.25 -0.90
CA GLU A 88 -15.83 12.44 -0.90
C GLU A 88 -16.67 12.55 0.38
N ARG A 89 -16.80 11.45 1.13
CA ARG A 89 -17.58 11.44 2.38
C ARG A 89 -16.79 12.07 3.53
N SER A 90 -17.34 13.12 4.10
CA SER A 90 -16.77 13.82 5.25
C SER A 90 -17.39 13.41 6.60
N SER A 91 -18.33 12.47 6.58
CA SER A 91 -19.03 12.01 7.79
C SER A 91 -18.03 11.46 8.81
N TYR A 92 -18.22 11.84 10.06
CA TYR A 92 -17.44 11.28 11.18
C TYR A 92 -17.58 9.75 11.28
N LEU A 93 -18.79 9.23 11.05
CA LEU A 93 -19.05 7.79 11.10
C LEU A 93 -18.29 7.03 10.03
N ASP A 94 -18.30 7.52 8.77
CA ASP A 94 -17.55 6.87 7.68
C ASP A 94 -16.04 6.77 8.00
N LYS A 95 -15.48 7.82 8.61
CA LYS A 95 -14.06 7.80 9.05
C LYS A 95 -13.81 6.77 10.14
N VAL A 96 -14.67 6.74 11.14
CA VAL A 96 -14.55 5.81 12.27
C VAL A 96 -14.67 4.37 11.79
N GLU A 97 -15.65 4.07 10.94
CA GLU A 97 -15.84 2.73 10.38
C GLU A 97 -14.64 2.26 9.56
N ALA A 98 -14.10 3.12 8.69
CA ALA A 98 -12.93 2.79 7.88
C ALA A 98 -11.69 2.50 8.75
N LEU A 99 -11.45 3.32 9.78
CA LEU A 99 -10.34 3.11 10.72
C LEU A 99 -10.49 1.82 11.53
N TYR A 100 -11.70 1.52 12.05
CA TYR A 100 -11.96 0.25 12.72
C TYR A 100 -11.86 -0.96 11.80
N ALA A 101 -12.19 -0.80 10.52
CA ALA A 101 -11.99 -1.85 9.52
C ALA A 101 -10.51 -2.13 9.21
N GLY A 102 -9.61 -1.22 9.61
CA GLY A 102 -8.17 -1.40 9.47
C GLY A 102 -7.46 -0.39 8.56
N ALA A 103 -8.12 0.69 8.13
CA ALA A 103 -7.43 1.79 7.45
C ALA A 103 -6.47 2.51 8.42
N ASP A 104 -5.31 2.95 7.93
CA ASP A 104 -4.32 3.68 8.72
C ASP A 104 -4.57 5.19 8.75
N ASP A 105 -5.22 5.71 7.71
CA ASP A 105 -5.57 7.12 7.59
C ASP A 105 -6.77 7.33 6.66
N TYR A 106 -7.39 8.50 6.77
CA TYR A 106 -8.57 8.88 5.99
C TYR A 106 -8.49 10.35 5.58
N MET A 107 -8.55 10.60 4.28
CA MET A 107 -8.56 11.93 3.68
C MET A 107 -9.86 12.20 2.95
N VAL A 108 -10.39 13.40 3.13
CA VAL A 108 -11.59 13.86 2.41
C VAL A 108 -11.19 14.58 1.13
N LYS A 109 -11.82 14.22 0.01
CA LYS A 109 -11.73 14.94 -1.26
C LYS A 109 -12.60 16.23 -1.20
N PRO A 110 -12.12 17.36 -1.76
CA PRO A 110 -10.82 17.58 -2.37
C PRO A 110 -9.70 17.77 -1.34
N PHE A 111 -8.49 17.33 -1.67
CA PHE A 111 -7.30 17.46 -0.84
C PHE A 111 -6.15 18.12 -1.61
N HIS A 112 -5.15 18.58 -0.88
CA HIS A 112 -3.96 19.17 -1.46
C HIS A 112 -2.90 18.09 -1.77
N GLU A 113 -2.26 18.14 -2.95
CA GLU A 113 -1.23 17.17 -3.36
C GLU A 113 -0.12 17.02 -2.32
N LYS A 114 0.34 18.12 -1.73
CA LYS A 114 1.38 18.11 -0.68
C LYS A 114 0.92 17.46 0.62
N GLU A 115 -0.36 17.56 0.97
CA GLU A 115 -0.92 16.89 2.14
C GLU A 115 -0.92 15.37 1.91
N LEU A 116 -1.38 14.92 0.73
CA LEU A 116 -1.35 13.51 0.36
C LEU A 116 0.08 12.96 0.41
N ALA A 117 1.05 13.66 -0.18
CA ALA A 117 2.45 13.27 -0.16
C ALA A 117 3.01 13.14 1.27
N ALA A 118 2.69 14.09 2.15
CA ALA A 118 3.12 14.05 3.56
C ALA A 118 2.52 12.86 4.33
N ARG A 119 1.26 12.50 4.08
CA ARG A 119 0.61 11.34 4.70
C ARG A 119 1.19 10.03 4.20
N ILE A 120 1.41 9.89 2.89
CA ILE A 120 2.08 8.74 2.27
C ILE A 120 3.47 8.56 2.90
N PHE A 121 4.28 9.62 2.95
CA PHE A 121 5.60 9.59 3.56
C PHE A 121 5.55 9.14 5.03
N SER A 122 4.62 9.69 5.81
CA SER A 122 4.45 9.34 7.22
C SER A 122 4.04 7.87 7.41
N ALA A 123 3.16 7.34 6.56
CA ALA A 123 2.72 5.95 6.61
C ALA A 123 3.85 4.98 6.25
N LEU A 124 4.60 5.26 5.19
CA LEU A 124 5.76 4.45 4.77
C LEU A 124 6.88 4.47 5.81
N ARG A 125 7.14 5.62 6.44
CA ARG A 125 8.16 5.74 7.49
C ARG A 125 7.84 4.88 8.71
N ARG A 126 6.57 4.83 9.15
CA ARG A 126 6.14 3.99 10.28
C ARG A 126 6.41 2.52 10.03
N ARG A 127 6.19 2.04 8.81
CA ARG A 127 6.47 0.67 8.43
C ARG A 127 7.95 0.30 8.55
N ILE A 128 8.85 1.19 8.14
CA ILE A 128 10.31 0.97 8.25
C ILE A 128 10.75 0.93 9.72
N SER A 129 10.11 1.72 10.59
CA SER A 129 10.47 1.81 12.02
C SER A 129 10.04 0.60 12.83
N VAL A 130 9.01 -0.14 12.42
CA VAL A 130 8.49 -1.33 13.12
C VAL A 130 9.28 -2.59 12.75
N GLY A 131 9.96 -2.62 11.61
CA GLY A 131 10.74 -3.77 11.12
C GLY A 131 12.18 -3.78 11.64
N ALA A 132 12.40 -4.06 12.92
CA ALA A 132 13.77 -4.20 13.48
C ALA A 132 14.54 -5.43 12.98
N HIS A 133 13.88 -6.37 12.29
CA HIS A 133 14.49 -7.49 11.57
C HIS A 133 14.25 -7.32 10.07
N THR A 134 15.07 -6.49 9.44
CA THR A 134 14.90 -6.16 8.03
C THR A 134 15.51 -7.16 7.06
N TYR A 135 16.26 -8.13 7.57
CA TYR A 135 17.05 -9.03 6.76
C TYR A 135 17.23 -10.40 7.42
N TYR A 136 16.93 -11.46 6.68
CA TYR A 136 17.19 -12.85 7.08
C TYR A 136 18.08 -13.52 6.04
N GLU A 137 19.09 -14.26 6.49
CA GLU A 137 20.01 -15.00 5.63
C GLU A 137 20.26 -16.41 6.20
N ALA A 138 19.97 -17.42 5.39
CA ALA A 138 20.25 -18.82 5.73
C ALA A 138 20.74 -19.57 4.48
N GLY A 139 22.01 -19.87 4.45
CA GLY A 139 22.65 -20.51 3.29
C GLY A 139 22.51 -19.66 2.02
N ASN A 140 21.83 -20.18 1.01
CA ASN A 140 21.59 -19.48 -0.25
C ASN A 140 20.30 -18.63 -0.25
N LEU A 141 19.52 -18.66 0.82
CA LEU A 141 18.30 -17.89 0.97
C LEU A 141 18.60 -16.54 1.63
N LYS A 142 18.18 -15.45 0.99
CA LYS A 142 18.23 -14.10 1.53
C LYS A 142 16.85 -13.48 1.43
N VAL A 143 16.31 -12.96 2.54
CA VAL A 143 15.03 -12.29 2.60
C VAL A 143 15.24 -10.87 3.09
N ASP A 144 14.92 -9.90 2.25
CA ASP A 144 14.87 -8.48 2.63
C ASP A 144 13.41 -8.13 2.90
N PHE A 145 13.02 -8.08 4.17
CA PHE A 145 11.65 -7.79 4.58
C PHE A 145 11.23 -6.36 4.26
N THR A 146 12.20 -5.45 4.19
CA THR A 146 11.93 -4.04 3.82
C THR A 146 11.56 -3.91 2.35
N LYS A 147 12.27 -4.65 1.49
CA LYS A 147 12.03 -4.65 0.04
C LYS A 147 11.02 -5.71 -0.40
N ARG A 148 10.60 -6.59 0.51
CA ARG A 148 9.84 -7.81 0.21
C ARG A 148 10.48 -8.64 -0.90
N GLN A 149 11.79 -8.72 -0.87
CA GLN A 149 12.59 -9.43 -1.85
C GLN A 149 13.13 -10.71 -1.27
N VAL A 150 12.95 -11.79 -1.99
CA VAL A 150 13.54 -13.09 -1.65
C VAL A 150 14.50 -13.48 -2.74
N LEU A 151 15.76 -13.74 -2.36
CA LEU A 151 16.80 -14.21 -3.26
C LEU A 151 17.17 -15.64 -2.87
N LEU A 152 17.16 -16.54 -3.82
CA LEU A 152 17.68 -17.90 -3.68
C LEU A 152 18.87 -18.10 -4.63
N GLY A 153 20.05 -18.29 -4.07
CA GLY A 153 21.27 -18.40 -4.86
C GLY A 153 21.59 -17.15 -5.69
N GLY A 154 21.15 -15.97 -5.25
CA GLY A 154 21.31 -14.70 -5.96
C GLY A 154 20.24 -14.40 -7.00
N THR A 155 19.30 -15.31 -7.26
CA THR A 155 18.17 -15.12 -8.18
C THR A 155 16.93 -14.70 -7.39
N GLU A 156 16.24 -13.64 -7.84
CA GLU A 156 15.00 -13.18 -7.21
C GLU A 156 13.87 -14.17 -7.47
N VAL A 157 13.21 -14.60 -6.38
CA VAL A 157 12.05 -15.48 -6.42
C VAL A 157 10.83 -14.67 -6.04
N HIS A 158 9.81 -14.72 -6.89
CA HIS A 158 8.55 -14.02 -6.66
C HIS A 158 7.57 -14.93 -5.92
N PHE A 159 7.04 -14.42 -4.81
CA PHE A 159 6.02 -15.07 -3.99
C PHE A 159 4.73 -14.28 -4.05
N SER A 160 3.61 -14.98 -4.03
CA SER A 160 2.32 -14.35 -3.75
C SER A 160 2.33 -13.75 -2.33
N PRO A 161 1.46 -12.78 -2.03
CA PRO A 161 1.40 -12.19 -0.70
C PRO A 161 1.20 -13.21 0.43
N VAL A 162 0.42 -14.25 0.19
CA VAL A 162 0.17 -15.33 1.16
C VAL A 162 1.42 -16.16 1.41
N GLU A 163 2.12 -16.55 0.35
CA GLU A 163 3.40 -17.30 0.45
C GLU A 163 4.48 -16.47 1.16
N TYR A 164 4.55 -15.17 0.88
CA TYR A 164 5.50 -14.28 1.53
C TYR A 164 5.24 -14.18 3.05
N ARG A 165 3.97 -14.10 3.48
CA ARG A 165 3.63 -14.13 4.93
C ARG A 165 4.08 -15.39 5.63
N ILE A 166 4.04 -16.53 4.96
CA ILE A 166 4.56 -17.79 5.51
C ILE A 166 6.07 -17.65 5.76
N ILE A 167 6.81 -17.09 4.81
CA ILE A 167 8.25 -16.84 4.96
C ILE A 167 8.50 -15.87 6.13
N GLU A 168 7.77 -14.79 6.20
CA GLU A 168 7.87 -13.77 7.26
C GLU A 168 7.57 -14.34 8.66
N SER A 169 6.66 -15.32 8.75
CA SER A 169 6.32 -15.98 10.02
C SER A 169 7.32 -17.06 10.47
N LEU A 170 8.19 -17.51 9.56
CA LEU A 170 9.19 -18.55 9.81
C LEU A 170 10.59 -18.00 10.09
N ALA A 171 10.81 -16.71 9.84
CA ALA A 171 12.09 -16.03 10.00
C ALA A 171 12.20 -15.27 11.33
#